data_c1a4b23df2d585fb8bfc5cafb15de194
#
_entry.id   c1a4b23df2d585fb8bfc5cafb15de194
#
_cell.length_a   1.000
_cell.length_b   1.000
_cell.length_c   1.000
_cell.angle_alpha   90.00
_cell.angle_beta   90.00
_cell.angle_gamma   90.00
#
_symmetry.space_group_name_H-M   'P 1'
#
loop_
_entity.id
_entity.type
_entity.pdbx_description
1 polymer ?
#
loop_
_entity_poly.entity_id
_entity_poly.type
_entity_poly.pdbx_seq_one_letter_code
_entity_poly.pdbx_strand_id
1 'polypeptide(L)'
;NPLYTVGAIRNAEIAADIYPEWTCRYYVGNTVPSEITDRLRSMTNTEVVFRDSPGTPHSMFWRFEPAWDSSVEYMIVRDTDSRLGVREKAAVDEWIESGKRLHIMRDHPYHNTPIMGGMWGCKPVLLPDMQFMAEEWLKTQKDQKGSDQYFLRQIYPMIAQDRCVHDEFYENIPFPMKREDDSMVKFVGQVFDENDNYGGNWESDLKALEQ
;
A
#
# COMPACT_ATOMS: atom_id res chain seq x y z
N ASN A 1 -9.99 14.19 5.61
CA ASN A 1 -10.28 13.28 6.72
C ASN A 1 -8.98 13.03 7.51
N PRO A 2 -8.93 13.35 8.82
CA PRO A 2 -7.74 13.18 9.66
C PRO A 2 -7.16 11.77 9.65
N LEU A 3 -7.99 10.74 9.60
CA LEU A 3 -7.58 9.34 9.47
C LEU A 3 -6.47 9.15 8.41
N TYR A 4 -6.66 9.72 7.22
CA TYR A 4 -5.71 9.59 6.11
C TYR A 4 -4.60 10.63 6.14
N THR A 5 -4.91 11.88 6.51
CA THR A 5 -3.92 12.97 6.45
C THR A 5 -2.91 12.90 7.57
N VAL A 6 -3.35 12.60 8.80
CA VAL A 6 -2.45 12.33 9.93
C VAL A 6 -1.69 11.03 9.71
N GLY A 7 -2.37 9.98 9.23
CA GLY A 7 -1.74 8.71 8.91
C GLY A 7 -0.62 8.83 7.86
N ALA A 8 -0.78 9.71 6.85
CA ALA A 8 0.29 9.99 5.89
C ALA A 8 1.55 10.56 6.58
N ILE A 9 1.38 11.52 7.50
CA ILE A 9 2.48 12.09 8.28
C ILE A 9 3.13 11.02 9.16
N ARG A 10 2.32 10.22 9.88
CA ARG A 10 2.81 9.13 10.75
C ARG A 10 3.61 8.10 9.97
N ASN A 11 3.12 7.68 8.82
CA ASN A 11 3.83 6.71 7.98
C ASN A 11 5.13 7.30 7.42
N ALA A 12 5.19 8.59 7.09
CA ALA A 12 6.43 9.25 6.69
C ALA A 12 7.47 9.29 7.85
N GLU A 13 7.01 9.55 9.08
CA GLU A 13 7.84 9.50 10.29
C GLU A 13 8.38 8.09 10.54
N ILE A 14 7.53 7.08 10.51
CA ILE A 14 7.91 5.66 10.69
C ILE A 14 8.85 5.20 9.57
N ALA A 15 8.60 5.60 8.33
CA ALA A 15 9.41 5.22 7.18
C ALA A 15 10.86 5.74 7.28
N ALA A 16 11.10 6.85 7.95
CA ALA A 16 12.47 7.36 8.18
C ALA A 16 13.36 6.34 8.91
N ASP A 17 12.77 5.54 9.80
CA ASP A 17 13.47 4.51 10.57
C ASP A 17 13.44 3.14 9.88
N ILE A 18 12.28 2.73 9.35
CA ILE A 18 12.07 1.38 8.81
C ILE A 18 12.54 1.27 7.35
N TYR A 19 12.37 2.34 6.57
CA TYR A 19 12.69 2.41 5.14
C TYR A 19 13.61 3.61 4.82
N PRO A 20 14.80 3.73 5.45
CA PRO A 20 15.63 4.94 5.37
C PRO A 20 16.09 5.30 3.95
N GLU A 21 16.15 4.31 3.04
CA GLU A 21 16.55 4.50 1.64
C GLU A 21 15.39 4.70 0.67
N TRP A 22 14.14 4.73 1.19
CA TRP A 22 12.95 4.86 0.38
C TRP A 22 12.36 6.27 0.45
N THR A 23 11.69 6.67 -0.62
CA THR A 23 10.92 7.91 -0.69
C THR A 23 9.43 7.60 -0.56
N CYS A 24 8.77 8.22 0.41
CA CYS A 24 7.32 8.21 0.54
C CYS A 24 6.72 9.20 -0.47
N ARG A 25 6.20 8.72 -1.60
CA ARG A 25 5.55 9.55 -2.61
C ARG A 25 4.06 9.66 -2.32
N TYR A 26 3.60 10.90 -2.05
CA TYR A 26 2.20 11.22 -1.77
C TYR A 26 1.56 11.96 -2.93
N TYR A 27 0.50 11.38 -3.51
CA TYR A 27 -0.35 12.05 -4.48
C TYR A 27 -1.46 12.78 -3.75
N VAL A 28 -1.52 14.09 -3.90
CA VAL A 28 -2.33 14.96 -3.06
C VAL A 28 -3.30 15.78 -3.92
N GLY A 29 -4.60 15.59 -3.71
CA GLY A 29 -5.66 16.36 -4.35
C GLY A 29 -5.79 17.77 -3.77
N ASN A 30 -6.47 18.67 -4.50
CA ASN A 30 -6.60 20.09 -4.17
C ASN A 30 -7.48 20.40 -2.93
N THR A 31 -8.11 19.36 -2.34
CA THR A 31 -8.91 19.50 -1.10
C THR A 31 -8.13 19.15 0.17
N VAL A 32 -6.86 18.73 0.05
CA VAL A 32 -6.03 18.44 1.21
C VAL A 32 -5.53 19.76 1.81
N PRO A 33 -5.66 19.95 3.15
CA PRO A 33 -5.21 21.17 3.82
C PRO A 33 -3.73 21.44 3.60
N SER A 34 -3.36 22.73 3.40
CA SER A 34 -1.99 23.13 3.12
C SER A 34 -1.01 22.77 4.24
N GLU A 35 -1.44 22.85 5.50
CA GLU A 35 -0.63 22.47 6.67
C GLU A 35 -0.15 21.01 6.62
N ILE A 36 -0.96 20.11 6.05
CA ILE A 36 -0.60 18.70 5.86
C ILE A 36 0.45 18.57 4.76
N THR A 37 0.22 19.25 3.64
CA THR A 37 1.15 19.18 2.50
C THR A 37 2.48 19.86 2.81
N ASP A 38 2.48 20.95 3.57
CA ASP A 38 3.67 21.65 4.01
C ASP A 38 4.46 20.80 5.02
N ARG A 39 3.76 20.11 5.93
CA ARG A 39 4.40 19.16 6.85
C ARG A 39 5.06 18.02 6.09
N LEU A 40 4.36 17.38 5.15
CA LEU A 40 4.93 16.32 4.32
C LEU A 40 6.17 16.84 3.54
N ARG A 41 6.06 17.99 2.88
CA ARG A 41 7.18 18.59 2.13
C ARG A 41 8.39 18.94 2.98
N SER A 42 8.21 19.18 4.28
CA SER A 42 9.32 19.47 5.20
C SER A 42 10.14 18.23 5.58
N MET A 43 9.69 17.03 5.28
CA MET A 43 10.39 15.79 5.58
C MET A 43 11.33 15.41 4.43
N THR A 44 12.53 14.93 4.74
CA THR A 44 13.57 14.62 3.74
C THR A 44 13.31 13.34 2.96
N ASN A 45 12.48 12.46 3.49
CA ASN A 45 12.11 11.16 2.91
C ASN A 45 10.77 11.19 2.18
N THR A 46 10.23 12.37 1.84
CA THR A 46 8.93 12.49 1.18
C THR A 46 9.00 13.23 -0.15
N GLU A 47 8.10 12.87 -1.04
CA GLU A 47 7.80 13.57 -2.28
C GLU A 47 6.28 13.82 -2.37
N VAL A 48 5.88 15.07 -2.62
CA VAL A 48 4.47 15.45 -2.75
C VAL A 48 4.15 15.80 -4.19
N VAL A 49 3.29 15.01 -4.82
CA VAL A 49 2.81 15.18 -6.19
C VAL A 49 1.39 15.75 -6.16
N PHE A 50 1.24 17.01 -6.54
CA PHE A 50 -0.08 17.67 -6.56
C PHE A 50 -0.91 17.24 -7.76
N ARG A 51 -2.21 17.08 -7.49
CA ARG A 51 -3.25 16.87 -8.49
C ARG A 51 -4.32 17.94 -8.36
N ASP A 52 -4.64 18.61 -9.46
CA ASP A 52 -5.76 19.55 -9.49
C ASP A 52 -7.08 18.77 -9.65
N SER A 53 -7.40 18.03 -8.61
CA SER A 53 -8.60 17.21 -8.52
C SER A 53 -9.00 17.07 -7.04
N PRO A 54 -10.32 17.05 -6.71
CA PRO A 54 -10.83 16.84 -5.37
C PRO A 54 -10.68 15.38 -5.06
N GLY A 55 -9.90 14.62 -4.95
CA GLY A 55 -9.82 13.19 -4.62
C GLY A 55 -11.16 12.47 -4.66
N THR A 56 -11.32 11.62 -5.63
CA THR A 56 -12.45 10.69 -5.79
C THR A 56 -11.97 9.25 -5.61
N PRO A 57 -12.84 8.23 -5.58
CA PRO A 57 -12.39 6.83 -5.60
C PRO A 57 -11.43 6.50 -6.75
N HIS A 58 -11.59 7.10 -7.94
CA HIS A 58 -10.65 6.96 -9.04
C HIS A 58 -9.27 7.55 -8.76
N SER A 59 -9.14 8.50 -7.82
CA SER A 59 -7.84 9.04 -7.41
C SER A 59 -6.94 7.99 -6.74
N MET A 60 -7.50 6.86 -6.30
CA MET A 60 -6.71 5.74 -5.78
C MET A 60 -5.79 5.12 -6.84
N PHE A 61 -6.03 5.37 -8.14
CA PHE A 61 -5.14 4.95 -9.22
C PHE A 61 -3.83 5.74 -9.30
N TRP A 62 -3.76 6.96 -8.74
CA TRP A 62 -2.53 7.74 -8.73
C TRP A 62 -1.38 6.98 -8.06
N ARG A 63 -1.67 6.18 -7.03
CA ARG A 63 -0.69 5.35 -6.33
C ARG A 63 -0.04 4.25 -7.18
N PHE A 64 -0.59 3.98 -8.37
CA PHE A 64 -0.03 3.01 -9.31
C PHE A 64 0.97 3.65 -10.29
N GLU A 65 1.02 4.98 -10.39
CA GLU A 65 1.91 5.67 -11.34
C GLU A 65 3.38 5.26 -11.24
N PRO A 66 3.96 4.98 -10.06
CA PRO A 66 5.32 4.49 -9.98
C PRO A 66 5.55 3.16 -10.70
N ALA A 67 4.50 2.36 -10.95
CA ALA A 67 4.63 1.08 -11.66
C ALA A 67 5.06 1.24 -13.14
N TRP A 68 4.89 2.41 -13.72
CA TRP A 68 5.34 2.74 -15.10
C TRP A 68 6.32 3.91 -15.15
N ASP A 69 6.82 4.38 -14.01
CA ASP A 69 7.87 5.39 -13.91
C ASP A 69 9.24 4.72 -13.99
N SER A 70 9.95 4.90 -15.09
CA SER A 70 11.26 4.30 -15.33
C SER A 70 12.39 4.81 -14.41
N SER A 71 12.15 5.89 -13.66
CA SER A 71 13.08 6.42 -12.65
C SER A 71 12.97 5.71 -11.31
N VAL A 72 11.93 4.89 -11.12
CA VAL A 72 11.69 4.11 -9.90
C VAL A 72 12.31 2.73 -10.03
N GLU A 73 13.04 2.27 -9.04
CA GLU A 73 13.63 0.93 -9.03
C GLU A 73 12.67 -0.10 -8.43
N TYR A 74 12.06 0.23 -7.32
CA TYR A 74 11.04 -0.57 -6.64
C TYR A 74 9.94 0.34 -6.13
N MET A 75 8.70 -0.13 -6.18
CA MET A 75 7.58 0.54 -5.52
C MET A 75 6.86 -0.41 -4.58
N ILE A 76 6.36 0.14 -3.48
CA ILE A 76 5.40 -0.52 -2.60
C ILE A 76 4.19 0.41 -2.40
N VAL A 77 3.00 -0.15 -2.37
CA VAL A 77 1.76 0.59 -2.12
C VAL A 77 1.28 0.30 -0.71
N ARG A 78 0.98 1.37 0.05
CA ARG A 78 0.46 1.30 1.41
C ARG A 78 -0.69 2.26 1.60
N ASP A 79 -1.69 1.84 2.35
CA ASP A 79 -2.78 2.72 2.76
C ASP A 79 -2.32 3.60 3.92
N THR A 80 -2.72 4.88 3.91
CA THR A 80 -2.27 5.84 4.94
C THR A 80 -2.99 5.68 6.27
N ASP A 81 -4.07 4.93 6.32
CA ASP A 81 -4.76 4.52 7.55
C ASP A 81 -4.19 3.23 8.18
N SER A 82 -3.19 2.62 7.57
CA SER A 82 -2.36 1.59 8.21
C SER A 82 -1.08 2.20 8.80
N ARG A 83 -0.28 1.38 9.51
CA ARG A 83 1.06 1.77 9.96
C ARG A 83 2.09 0.80 9.43
N LEU A 84 3.21 1.37 9.00
CA LEU A 84 4.38 0.59 8.58
C LEU A 84 4.96 -0.17 9.78
N GLY A 85 5.50 -1.36 9.52
CA GLY A 85 6.05 -2.20 10.59
C GLY A 85 7.25 -3.04 10.13
N VAL A 86 8.02 -3.52 11.10
CA VAL A 86 9.22 -4.33 10.83
C VAL A 86 8.89 -5.66 10.15
N ARG A 87 7.71 -6.23 10.43
CA ARG A 87 7.24 -7.46 9.80
C ARG A 87 7.04 -7.29 8.28
N GLU A 88 6.42 -6.20 7.86
CA GLU A 88 6.28 -5.92 6.42
C GLU A 88 7.62 -5.57 5.77
N LYS A 89 8.49 -4.84 6.49
CA LYS A 89 9.83 -4.52 5.99
C LYS A 89 10.63 -5.79 5.71
N ALA A 90 10.62 -6.77 6.61
CA ALA A 90 11.26 -8.05 6.39
C ALA A 90 10.72 -8.77 5.14
N ALA A 91 9.40 -8.74 4.92
CA ALA A 91 8.77 -9.30 3.72
C ALA A 91 9.18 -8.56 2.43
N VAL A 92 9.31 -7.23 2.49
CA VAL A 92 9.81 -6.43 1.37
C VAL A 92 11.28 -6.75 1.06
N ASP A 93 12.11 -6.93 2.08
CA ASP A 93 13.53 -7.28 1.90
C ASP A 93 13.68 -8.65 1.23
N GLU A 94 12.94 -9.66 1.70
CA GLU A 94 12.94 -10.98 1.07
C GLU A 94 12.45 -10.93 -0.38
N TRP A 95 11.42 -10.12 -0.66
CA TRP A 95 11.00 -9.90 -2.04
C TRP A 95 12.11 -9.32 -2.92
N ILE A 96 12.82 -8.29 -2.44
CA ILE A 96 13.93 -7.66 -3.17
C ILE A 96 15.03 -8.69 -3.44
N GLU A 97 15.42 -9.47 -2.44
CA GLU A 97 16.42 -10.53 -2.54
C GLU A 97 16.00 -11.64 -3.51
N SER A 98 14.70 -11.96 -3.57
CA SER A 98 14.16 -12.98 -4.48
C SER A 98 14.32 -12.62 -5.95
N GLY A 99 14.54 -11.36 -6.28
CA GLY A 99 14.61 -10.84 -7.64
C GLY A 99 13.28 -10.81 -8.39
N LYS A 100 12.18 -11.28 -7.80
CA LYS A 100 10.84 -11.30 -8.40
C LYS A 100 10.32 -9.91 -8.70
N ARG A 101 9.48 -9.78 -9.74
CA ARG A 101 8.99 -8.46 -10.17
C ARG A 101 7.75 -8.00 -9.43
N LEU A 102 6.96 -8.91 -8.86
CA LEU A 102 5.73 -8.61 -8.12
C LEU A 102 5.87 -9.07 -6.68
N HIS A 103 5.45 -8.25 -5.73
CA HIS A 103 5.31 -8.57 -4.31
C HIS A 103 3.86 -8.48 -3.86
N ILE A 104 3.41 -9.45 -3.08
CA ILE A 104 2.05 -9.53 -2.54
C ILE A 104 2.12 -9.90 -1.07
N MET A 105 1.36 -9.18 -0.25
CA MET A 105 1.18 -9.52 1.16
C MET A 105 -0.29 -9.71 1.49
N ARG A 106 -0.61 -10.78 2.24
CA ARG A 106 -1.92 -11.08 2.81
C ARG A 106 -1.70 -11.58 4.24
N ASP A 107 -1.83 -10.71 5.21
CA ASP A 107 -1.47 -10.98 6.61
C ASP A 107 -2.69 -11.09 7.53
N HIS A 108 -3.87 -11.35 6.94
CA HIS A 108 -5.12 -11.47 7.70
C HIS A 108 -6.12 -12.38 6.96
N PRO A 109 -6.99 -13.16 7.67
CA PRO A 109 -8.01 -13.98 7.01
C PRO A 109 -8.97 -13.19 6.09
N TYR A 110 -9.19 -11.90 6.35
CA TYR A 110 -10.00 -11.04 5.48
C TYR A 110 -9.26 -10.46 4.28
N HIS A 111 -7.97 -10.72 4.13
CA HIS A 111 -7.20 -10.36 2.95
C HIS A 111 -7.40 -11.39 1.82
N ASN A 112 -8.65 -11.63 1.45
CA ASN A 112 -9.10 -12.74 0.60
C ASN A 112 -9.11 -12.44 -0.91
N THR A 113 -8.34 -11.47 -1.36
CA THR A 113 -8.20 -11.13 -2.78
C THR A 113 -6.76 -11.36 -3.27
N PRO A 114 -6.56 -11.69 -4.56
CA PRO A 114 -5.22 -11.99 -5.08
C PRO A 114 -4.19 -10.91 -4.82
N ILE A 115 -4.56 -9.63 -4.97
CA ILE A 115 -3.72 -8.48 -4.66
C ILE A 115 -4.55 -7.48 -3.85
N MET A 116 -4.12 -7.18 -2.63
CA MET A 116 -4.71 -6.12 -1.82
C MET A 116 -4.22 -4.76 -2.30
N GLY A 117 -5.13 -3.78 -2.46
CA GLY A 117 -4.82 -2.46 -3.01
C GLY A 117 -3.72 -1.69 -2.28
N GLY A 118 -3.60 -1.88 -0.96
CA GLY A 118 -2.61 -1.23 -0.11
C GLY A 118 -1.46 -2.13 0.36
N MET A 119 -1.32 -3.36 -0.17
CA MET A 119 -0.33 -4.32 0.33
C MET A 119 0.36 -5.09 -0.81
N TRP A 120 0.88 -4.37 -1.77
CA TRP A 120 1.65 -4.95 -2.87
C TRP A 120 2.80 -4.03 -3.27
N GLY A 121 3.67 -4.57 -4.09
CA GLY A 121 4.78 -3.82 -4.68
C GLY A 121 5.20 -4.43 -5.99
N CYS A 122 5.94 -3.68 -6.79
CA CYS A 122 6.54 -4.21 -8.01
C CYS A 122 7.83 -3.49 -8.40
N LYS A 123 8.60 -4.14 -9.27
CA LYS A 123 9.56 -3.43 -10.11
C LYS A 123 8.79 -2.72 -11.23
N PRO A 124 9.13 -1.48 -11.57
CA PRO A 124 8.50 -0.75 -12.67
C PRO A 124 8.50 -1.52 -13.98
N VAL A 125 7.55 -1.17 -14.84
CA VAL A 125 7.30 -1.88 -16.11
C VAL A 125 6.96 -3.37 -15.87
N LEU A 126 6.30 -3.65 -14.73
CA LEU A 126 5.79 -4.98 -14.43
C LEU A 126 4.91 -5.54 -15.56
N LEU A 127 4.05 -4.69 -16.10
CA LEU A 127 3.20 -4.95 -17.26
C LEU A 127 3.33 -3.75 -18.22
N PRO A 128 3.89 -3.91 -19.44
CA PRO A 128 4.18 -2.79 -20.34
C PRO A 128 2.99 -1.87 -20.61
N ASP A 129 1.79 -2.43 -20.75
CA ASP A 129 0.57 -1.70 -21.06
C ASP A 129 -0.24 -1.29 -19.82
N MET A 130 0.29 -1.42 -18.60
CA MET A 130 -0.44 -1.19 -17.37
C MET A 130 -1.01 0.23 -17.28
N GLN A 131 -0.24 1.24 -17.70
CA GLN A 131 -0.71 2.62 -17.74
C GLN A 131 -1.93 2.75 -18.65
N PHE A 132 -1.83 2.29 -19.90
CA PHE A 132 -2.93 2.31 -20.84
C PHE A 132 -4.16 1.57 -20.32
N MET A 133 -3.97 0.39 -19.75
CA MET A 133 -5.06 -0.39 -19.16
C MET A 133 -5.75 0.35 -18.00
N ALA A 134 -5.00 1.03 -17.15
CA ALA A 134 -5.53 1.84 -16.06
C ALA A 134 -6.34 3.04 -16.61
N GLU A 135 -5.82 3.74 -17.61
CA GLU A 135 -6.51 4.86 -18.26
C GLU A 135 -7.83 4.42 -18.92
N GLU A 136 -7.83 3.29 -19.63
CA GLU A 136 -9.06 2.74 -20.23
C GLU A 136 -10.06 2.25 -19.16
N TRP A 137 -9.56 1.68 -18.05
CA TRP A 137 -10.39 1.32 -16.91
C TRP A 137 -11.12 2.54 -16.35
N LEU A 138 -10.40 3.63 -16.09
CA LEU A 138 -10.95 4.85 -15.53
C LEU A 138 -12.00 5.53 -16.45
N LYS A 139 -11.89 5.37 -17.78
CA LYS A 139 -12.89 5.87 -18.74
C LYS A 139 -14.17 5.04 -18.76
N THR A 140 -14.07 3.74 -18.48
CA THR A 140 -15.18 2.79 -18.72
C THR A 140 -15.88 2.37 -17.44
N GLN A 141 -15.20 2.43 -16.31
CA GLN A 141 -15.73 1.98 -15.01
C GLN A 141 -16.30 3.14 -14.20
N LYS A 142 -17.27 2.82 -13.33
CA LYS A 142 -17.83 3.80 -12.40
C LYS A 142 -16.78 4.24 -11.39
N ASP A 143 -16.82 5.52 -11.05
CA ASP A 143 -16.03 6.10 -9.96
C ASP A 143 -16.61 5.65 -8.61
N GLN A 144 -16.14 4.52 -8.11
CA GLN A 144 -16.64 3.89 -6.87
C GLN A 144 -15.49 3.30 -6.04
N LYS A 145 -15.68 3.22 -4.74
CA LYS A 145 -14.73 2.60 -3.79
C LYS A 145 -14.40 1.16 -4.24
N GLY A 146 -13.10 0.83 -4.22
CA GLY A 146 -12.58 -0.49 -4.62
C GLY A 146 -12.37 -0.66 -6.13
N SER A 147 -12.57 0.38 -6.96
CA SER A 147 -12.31 0.31 -8.39
C SER A 147 -10.87 -0.11 -8.70
N ASP A 148 -9.92 0.40 -7.95
CA ASP A 148 -8.49 0.03 -8.00
C ASP A 148 -8.25 -1.45 -7.67
N GLN A 149 -8.97 -1.97 -6.67
CA GLN A 149 -8.91 -3.38 -6.27
C GLN A 149 -9.46 -4.31 -7.38
N TYR A 150 -10.54 -3.91 -8.04
CA TYR A 150 -11.08 -4.65 -9.18
C TYR A 150 -10.12 -4.63 -10.38
N PHE A 151 -9.49 -3.49 -10.63
CA PHE A 151 -8.46 -3.37 -11.67
C PHE A 151 -7.28 -4.32 -11.40
N LEU A 152 -6.73 -4.30 -10.19
CA LEU A 152 -5.64 -5.20 -9.80
C LEU A 152 -6.02 -6.67 -9.97
N ARG A 153 -7.25 -7.05 -9.61
CA ARG A 153 -7.77 -8.40 -9.81
C ARG A 153 -7.83 -8.78 -11.28
N GLN A 154 -8.16 -7.84 -12.17
CA GLN A 154 -8.23 -8.10 -13.61
C GLN A 154 -6.85 -8.32 -14.22
N ILE A 155 -5.83 -7.55 -13.83
CA ILE A 155 -4.47 -7.69 -14.38
C ILE A 155 -3.68 -8.82 -13.72
N TYR A 156 -4.11 -9.31 -12.57
CA TYR A 156 -3.39 -10.33 -11.79
C TYR A 156 -2.96 -11.56 -12.60
N PRO A 157 -3.82 -12.18 -13.44
CA PRO A 157 -3.40 -13.35 -14.23
C PRO A 157 -2.22 -13.09 -15.17
N MET A 158 -2.00 -11.83 -15.56
CA MET A 158 -0.93 -11.44 -16.48
C MET A 158 0.43 -11.29 -15.77
N ILE A 159 0.41 -11.02 -14.45
CA ILE A 159 1.59 -10.66 -13.66
C ILE A 159 1.95 -11.71 -12.59
N ALA A 160 1.05 -12.65 -12.32
CA ALA A 160 1.16 -13.58 -11.19
C ALA A 160 2.32 -14.60 -11.30
N GLN A 161 2.87 -14.82 -12.49
CA GLN A 161 3.88 -15.87 -12.70
C GLN A 161 5.26 -15.52 -12.10
N ASP A 162 5.54 -14.22 -11.93
CA ASP A 162 6.82 -13.73 -11.41
C ASP A 162 6.62 -12.96 -10.11
N ARG A 163 6.07 -13.65 -9.10
CA ARG A 163 5.70 -13.07 -7.82
C ARG A 163 6.47 -13.66 -6.64
N CYS A 164 6.70 -12.84 -5.63
CA CYS A 164 7.01 -13.20 -4.25
C CYS A 164 5.76 -12.93 -3.42
N VAL A 165 5.31 -13.91 -2.65
CA VAL A 165 4.07 -13.83 -1.86
C VAL A 165 4.40 -14.10 -0.40
N HIS A 166 3.78 -13.32 0.50
CA HIS A 166 3.75 -13.58 1.93
C HIS A 166 2.29 -13.68 2.35
N ASP A 167 1.85 -14.91 2.66
CA ASP A 167 0.45 -15.23 2.92
C ASP A 167 0.32 -16.50 3.76
N GLU A 168 -0.02 -16.35 5.01
CA GLU A 168 -0.18 -17.48 5.93
C GLU A 168 -1.55 -18.16 5.82
N PHE A 169 -2.55 -17.50 5.18
CA PHE A 169 -3.94 -17.93 5.24
C PHE A 169 -4.45 -18.66 3.99
N TYR A 170 -3.93 -18.32 2.82
CA TYR A 170 -4.45 -18.84 1.54
C TYR A 170 -3.44 -19.65 0.74
N GLU A 171 -2.19 -19.19 0.69
CA GLU A 171 -1.12 -19.88 -0.03
C GLU A 171 -0.14 -20.62 0.90
N ASN A 172 -0.29 -20.45 2.21
CA ASN A 172 0.57 -21.05 3.24
C ASN A 172 2.06 -20.73 3.04
N ILE A 173 2.35 -19.49 2.68
CA ILE A 173 3.71 -18.94 2.49
C ILE A 173 3.94 -17.93 3.62
N PRO A 174 4.68 -18.29 4.68
CA PRO A 174 4.79 -17.45 5.86
C PRO A 174 5.59 -16.18 5.59
N PHE A 175 5.34 -15.16 6.41
CA PHE A 175 6.21 -14.00 6.50
C PHE A 175 7.55 -14.40 7.12
N PRO A 176 8.68 -13.78 6.72
CA PRO A 176 10.00 -14.08 7.29
C PRO A 176 10.12 -13.72 8.77
N MET A 177 9.30 -12.78 9.24
CA MET A 177 9.23 -12.37 10.64
C MET A 177 7.89 -12.77 11.25
N LYS A 178 7.88 -13.37 12.43
CA LYS A 178 6.64 -13.72 13.16
C LYS A 178 5.93 -12.47 13.68
N ARG A 179 4.62 -12.61 13.93
CA ARG A 179 3.86 -11.60 14.71
C ARG A 179 4.37 -11.54 16.13
N GLU A 180 4.51 -10.33 16.65
CA GLU A 180 4.90 -10.09 18.04
C GLU A 180 3.66 -9.67 18.84
N ASP A 181 3.43 -10.32 19.98
CA ASP A 181 2.24 -10.11 20.79
C ASP A 181 2.16 -8.70 21.39
N ASP A 182 3.29 -8.07 21.66
CA ASP A 182 3.41 -6.73 22.20
C ASP A 182 3.56 -5.63 21.12
N SER A 183 3.68 -6.02 19.85
CA SER A 183 3.70 -5.04 18.76
C SER A 183 2.39 -4.26 18.67
N MET A 184 2.46 -2.95 18.42
CA MET A 184 1.31 -2.12 18.10
C MET A 184 0.63 -2.59 16.82
N VAL A 185 1.40 -2.96 15.79
CA VAL A 185 0.90 -3.49 14.52
C VAL A 185 0.81 -5.01 14.63
N LYS A 186 -0.40 -5.56 14.72
CA LYS A 186 -0.66 -6.99 14.87
C LYS A 186 -0.61 -7.74 13.53
N PHE A 187 -0.94 -7.06 12.44
CA PHE A 187 -0.87 -7.61 11.08
C PHE A 187 -0.65 -6.47 10.07
N VAL A 188 -0.01 -6.78 8.96
CA VAL A 188 0.22 -5.81 7.89
C VAL A 188 -1.11 -5.36 7.28
N GLY A 189 -1.30 -4.05 7.16
CA GLY A 189 -2.55 -3.46 6.68
C GLY A 189 -3.60 -3.21 7.78
N GLN A 190 -3.26 -3.42 9.05
CA GLN A 190 -4.14 -3.06 10.17
C GLN A 190 -4.46 -1.57 10.16
N VAL A 191 -5.74 -1.24 10.33
CA VAL A 191 -6.23 0.14 10.33
C VAL A 191 -6.04 0.80 11.70
N PHE A 192 -5.60 2.07 11.68
CA PHE A 192 -5.44 2.94 12.85
C PHE A 192 -6.19 4.25 12.64
N ASP A 193 -6.66 4.85 13.72
CA ASP A 193 -7.18 6.21 13.70
C ASP A 193 -6.05 7.27 13.72
N GLU A 194 -6.43 8.55 13.75
CA GLU A 194 -5.48 9.68 13.80
C GLU A 194 -4.71 9.81 15.12
N ASN A 195 -5.06 9.05 16.16
CA ASN A 195 -4.43 9.02 17.47
C ASN A 195 -3.63 7.74 17.70
N ASP A 196 -3.40 6.95 16.62
CA ASP A 196 -2.75 5.65 16.66
C ASP A 196 -3.49 4.59 17.49
N ASN A 197 -4.80 4.75 17.72
CA ASN A 197 -5.62 3.67 18.26
C ASN A 197 -6.05 2.73 17.14
N TYR A 198 -6.38 1.50 17.51
CA TYR A 198 -6.91 0.52 16.56
C TYR A 198 -8.23 1.02 15.97
N GLY A 199 -8.28 1.06 14.65
CA GLY A 199 -9.44 1.52 13.88
C GLY A 199 -10.25 0.37 13.26
N GLY A 200 -11.32 0.71 12.56
CA GLY A 200 -12.16 -0.27 11.88
C GLY A 200 -12.88 -1.23 12.84
N ASN A 201 -12.88 -2.52 12.49
CA ASN A 201 -13.48 -3.60 13.28
C ASN A 201 -12.42 -4.37 14.07
N TRP A 202 -11.47 -3.69 14.69
CA TRP A 202 -10.26 -4.25 15.28
C TRP A 202 -10.49 -5.46 16.21
N GLU A 203 -11.57 -5.48 17.00
CA GLU A 203 -11.89 -6.61 17.89
C GLU A 203 -12.19 -7.89 17.09
N SER A 204 -12.96 -7.75 16.01
CA SER A 204 -13.27 -8.89 15.15
C SER A 204 -12.06 -9.31 14.31
N ASP A 205 -11.23 -8.36 13.93
CA ASP A 205 -10.01 -8.62 13.17
C ASP A 205 -8.99 -9.40 14.02
N LEU A 206 -8.72 -8.96 15.27
CA LEU A 206 -7.84 -9.69 16.17
C LEU A 206 -8.37 -11.11 16.48
N LYS A 207 -9.68 -11.25 16.71
CA LYS A 207 -10.30 -12.56 16.94
C LYS A 207 -10.17 -13.50 15.73
N ALA A 208 -10.16 -12.96 14.52
CA ALA A 208 -10.00 -13.75 13.30
C ALA A 208 -8.57 -14.29 13.15
N LEU A 209 -7.55 -13.59 13.68
CA LEU A 209 -6.16 -14.05 13.68
C LEU A 209 -5.90 -15.23 14.62
N GLU A 210 -6.78 -15.46 15.61
CA GLU A 210 -6.65 -16.55 16.60
C GLU A 210 -7.24 -17.88 16.13
N GLN A 211 -7.92 -17.91 14.99
CA GLN A 211 -8.58 -19.08 14.39
C GLN A 211 -7.68 -19.78 13.36
#